data_0bf887980240fd4add1fd7b73d96c9e9
#
_entry.id   0bf887980240fd4add1fd7b73d96c9e9
#
_cell.length_a   1.000
_cell.length_b   1.000
_cell.length_c   1.000
_cell.angle_alpha   90.00
_cell.angle_beta   90.00
_cell.angle_gamma   90.00
#
_symmetry.space_group_name_H-M   'P 1'
#
loop_
_entity.id
_entity.type
_entity.pdbx_description
1 polymer ?
#
loop_
_entity_poly.entity_id
_entity_poly.type
_entity_poly.pdbx_seq_one_letter_code
_entity_poly.pdbx_strand_id
1 'polypeptide(L)'
;FSATNDAFDSNCNLVINGGKVFASGYGMPEGGLDCADESGYRLFINGGEVVAIGGRHSTPEKQSRQPSVQWRLDKLEDGKTYGIDGVSSYKSVRAYQMGGATLLFSSPKLKEGKSYTLSIDGEKKEQIESLKSPTENVGNMRMGFPF
;
A
#
# COMPACT_ATOMS: atom_id res chain seq x y z
N PHE A 1 -0.62 -11.08 -8.45
CA PHE A 1 -0.89 -12.26 -7.63
C PHE A 1 -2.02 -11.97 -6.66
N SER A 2 -2.94 -12.89 -6.53
CA SER A 2 -4.12 -12.73 -5.67
C SER A 2 -4.34 -14.01 -4.88
N ALA A 3 -4.65 -13.87 -3.60
CA ALA A 3 -4.77 -14.99 -2.70
C ALA A 3 -5.94 -14.80 -1.73
N THR A 4 -6.33 -15.90 -1.08
CA THR A 4 -7.35 -15.88 -0.03
C THR A 4 -6.74 -15.61 1.34
N ASN A 5 -5.41 -15.68 1.44
CA ASN A 5 -4.64 -15.30 2.62
C ASN A 5 -3.72 -14.14 2.21
N ASP A 6 -2.52 -14.07 2.77
CA ASP A 6 -1.52 -13.14 2.29
C ASP A 6 -1.09 -13.50 0.88
N ALA A 7 -0.85 -12.51 0.05
CA ALA A 7 -0.41 -12.75 -1.31
C ALA A 7 1.06 -13.16 -1.35
N PHE A 8 1.90 -12.42 -0.63
CA PHE A 8 3.30 -12.78 -0.39
C PHE A 8 3.50 -12.86 1.11
N ASP A 9 3.89 -14.03 1.56
CA ASP A 9 4.10 -14.31 2.98
C ASP A 9 5.50 -14.90 3.15
N SER A 10 6.34 -14.19 3.87
CA SER A 10 7.71 -14.62 4.14
C SER A 10 7.93 -14.82 5.62
N ASN A 11 8.52 -15.96 5.99
CA ASN A 11 8.92 -16.20 7.37
C ASN A 11 10.22 -15.48 7.75
N CYS A 12 10.75 -14.67 6.84
CA CYS A 12 11.97 -13.90 7.03
C CYS A 12 11.74 -12.51 6.44
N ASN A 13 12.81 -11.86 5.99
CA ASN A 13 12.69 -10.59 5.27
C ASN A 13 11.97 -10.80 3.94
N LEU A 14 11.26 -9.77 3.52
CA LEU A 14 10.67 -9.69 2.19
C LEU A 14 11.32 -8.51 1.48
N VAL A 15 11.99 -8.75 0.36
CA VAL A 15 12.76 -7.72 -0.33
C VAL A 15 12.29 -7.63 -1.78
N ILE A 16 11.94 -6.43 -2.21
CA ILE A 16 11.55 -6.15 -3.59
C ILE A 16 12.58 -5.19 -4.17
N ASN A 17 13.36 -5.67 -5.14
CA ASN A 17 14.43 -4.87 -5.74
C ASN A 17 14.07 -4.30 -7.11
N GLY A 18 12.95 -4.74 -7.70
CA GLY A 18 12.57 -4.26 -9.03
C GLY A 18 11.41 -5.05 -9.61
N GLY A 19 11.10 -4.76 -10.85
CA GLY A 19 10.04 -5.42 -11.59
C GLY A 19 8.67 -4.78 -11.36
N LYS A 20 7.64 -5.51 -11.71
CA LYS A 20 6.26 -5.10 -11.46
C LYS A 20 5.61 -6.11 -10.54
N VAL A 21 5.20 -5.64 -9.38
CA VAL A 21 4.59 -6.48 -8.34
C VAL A 21 3.17 -6.00 -8.11
N PHE A 22 2.24 -6.92 -8.26
CA PHE A 22 0.85 -6.68 -7.96
C PHE A 22 0.38 -7.79 -7.02
N ALA A 23 0.12 -7.43 -5.77
CA ALA A 23 -0.18 -8.39 -4.72
C ALA A 23 -1.51 -8.04 -4.08
N SER A 24 -2.46 -8.97 -4.14
CA SER A 24 -3.78 -8.78 -3.54
C SER A 24 -4.03 -9.90 -2.54
N GLY A 25 -3.98 -9.57 -1.27
CA GLY A 25 -4.34 -10.48 -0.19
C GLY A 25 -5.82 -10.39 0.13
N TYR A 26 -6.25 -11.20 1.10
CA TYR A 26 -7.61 -11.14 1.60
C TYR A 26 -7.76 -9.92 2.52
N GLY A 27 -8.98 -9.68 3.02
CA GLY A 27 -9.19 -8.62 4.02
C GLY A 27 -8.59 -8.99 5.37
N MET A 28 -8.70 -8.09 6.34
CA MET A 28 -8.12 -8.26 7.67
C MET A 28 -8.21 -9.69 8.18
N PRO A 29 -7.12 -10.23 8.76
CA PRO A 29 -5.82 -9.59 8.99
C PRO A 29 -4.83 -9.75 7.83
N GLU A 30 -5.23 -10.38 6.75
CA GLU A 30 -4.35 -10.78 5.66
C GLU A 30 -3.94 -9.59 4.79
N GLY A 31 -2.74 -9.60 4.27
CA GLY A 31 -2.19 -8.52 3.47
C GLY A 31 -1.67 -8.94 2.11
N GLY A 32 -1.28 -7.95 1.32
CA GLY A 32 -0.61 -8.21 0.06
C GLY A 32 0.85 -8.59 0.27
N LEU A 33 1.51 -7.92 1.19
CA LEU A 33 2.93 -8.15 1.50
C LEU A 33 3.06 -8.37 3.01
N ASP A 34 3.48 -9.55 3.40
CA ASP A 34 3.67 -9.88 4.80
C ASP A 34 5.03 -10.53 5.02
N CYS A 35 5.69 -10.13 6.09
CA CYS A 35 6.92 -10.75 6.54
C CYS A 35 6.81 -11.03 8.03
N ALA A 36 7.75 -11.77 8.59
CA ALA A 36 7.73 -12.10 10.00
C ALA A 36 8.23 -10.93 10.86
N ASP A 37 7.54 -9.79 10.77
CA ASP A 37 7.96 -8.57 11.47
C ASP A 37 7.86 -8.71 12.99
N GLU A 38 6.95 -9.52 13.51
CA GLU A 38 6.87 -9.84 14.94
C GLU A 38 8.13 -10.57 15.43
N SER A 39 8.88 -11.20 14.53
CA SER A 39 10.14 -11.87 14.85
C SER A 39 11.37 -11.03 14.48
N GLY A 40 11.17 -9.77 14.14
CA GLY A 40 12.26 -8.85 13.82
C GLY A 40 12.65 -8.78 12.36
N TYR A 41 12.00 -9.52 11.48
CA TYR A 41 12.25 -9.43 10.05
C TYR A 41 11.53 -8.23 9.45
N ARG A 42 11.94 -7.81 8.26
CA ARG A 42 11.46 -6.55 7.70
C ARG A 42 11.15 -6.66 6.21
N LEU A 43 10.27 -5.75 5.76
CA LEU A 43 9.96 -5.55 4.36
C LEU A 43 10.81 -4.40 3.81
N PHE A 44 11.53 -4.66 2.72
CA PHE A 44 12.33 -3.64 2.04
C PHE A 44 11.81 -3.47 0.63
N ILE A 45 11.50 -2.23 0.24
CA ILE A 45 11.15 -1.90 -1.13
C ILE A 45 12.25 -1.02 -1.68
N ASN A 46 13.06 -1.60 -2.56
CA ASN A 46 14.25 -0.95 -3.09
C ASN A 46 14.09 -0.52 -4.54
N GLY A 47 13.03 -0.94 -5.22
CA GLY A 47 12.77 -0.60 -6.60
C GLY A 47 11.51 -1.28 -7.12
N GLY A 48 11.15 -0.96 -8.35
CA GLY A 48 10.02 -1.56 -9.04
C GLY A 48 8.72 -0.79 -8.90
N GLU A 49 7.75 -1.19 -9.69
CA GLU A 49 6.38 -0.71 -9.56
C GLU A 49 5.63 -1.69 -8.67
N VAL A 50 5.21 -1.25 -7.49
CA VAL A 50 4.59 -2.13 -6.50
C VAL A 50 3.20 -1.61 -6.17
N VAL A 51 2.22 -2.48 -6.29
CA VAL A 51 0.87 -2.23 -5.79
C VAL A 51 0.49 -3.42 -4.94
N ALA A 52 0.20 -3.18 -3.68
CA ALA A 52 -0.25 -4.22 -2.77
C ALA A 52 -1.55 -3.79 -2.11
N ILE A 53 -2.45 -4.75 -1.98
CA ILE A 53 -3.76 -4.50 -1.37
C ILE A 53 -4.12 -5.66 -0.45
N GLY A 54 -4.74 -5.32 0.66
CA GLY A 54 -5.18 -6.29 1.66
C GLY A 54 -5.73 -5.58 2.85
N GLY A 55 -6.00 -6.30 3.94
CA GLY A 55 -6.43 -5.68 5.18
C GLY A 55 -5.32 -4.84 5.79
N ARG A 56 -4.11 -5.35 5.73
CA ARG A 56 -2.90 -4.64 6.19
C ARG A 56 -1.67 -5.24 5.51
N HIS A 57 -0.55 -4.56 5.64
CA HIS A 57 0.75 -5.03 5.13
C HIS A 57 1.80 -4.85 6.21
N SER A 58 2.91 -5.57 6.08
CA SER A 58 4.11 -5.19 6.81
C SER A 58 4.51 -3.78 6.38
N THR A 59 4.93 -2.95 7.33
CA THR A 59 5.37 -1.60 7.00
C THR A 59 6.75 -1.64 6.36
N PRO A 60 6.94 -1.01 5.20
CA PRO A 60 8.27 -0.95 4.61
C PRO A 60 9.28 -0.34 5.59
N GLU A 61 10.46 -0.91 5.63
CA GLU A 61 11.53 -0.47 6.51
C GLU A 61 12.10 0.86 6.02
N LYS A 62 12.49 1.73 6.96
CA LYS A 62 13.04 3.04 6.62
C LYS A 62 14.33 3.00 5.81
N GLN A 63 15.03 1.88 5.80
CA GLN A 63 16.20 1.69 4.96
C GLN A 63 15.86 1.20 3.56
N SER A 64 14.59 1.10 3.22
CA SER A 64 14.15 0.88 1.84
C SER A 64 14.73 2.01 0.96
N ARG A 65 15.11 1.67 -0.26
CA ARG A 65 15.68 2.67 -1.18
C ARG A 65 14.64 3.47 -1.92
N GLN A 66 13.40 2.97 -1.95
CA GLN A 66 12.31 3.59 -2.69
C GLN A 66 11.18 3.94 -1.73
N PRO A 67 10.66 5.18 -1.82
CA PRO A 67 9.55 5.56 -0.96
C PRO A 67 8.24 4.93 -1.41
N SER A 68 7.29 4.89 -0.48
CA SER A 68 5.97 4.28 -0.67
C SER A 68 4.90 5.19 -0.09
N VAL A 69 3.67 4.90 -0.46
CA VAL A 69 2.47 5.51 0.10
C VAL A 69 1.57 4.39 0.60
N GLN A 70 1.04 4.53 1.80
CA GLN A 70 0.03 3.61 2.32
C GLN A 70 -1.27 4.36 2.54
N TRP A 71 -2.33 3.90 1.90
CA TRP A 71 -3.65 4.53 1.93
C TRP A 71 -4.64 3.58 2.57
N ARG A 72 -5.09 3.93 3.75
CA ARG A 72 -6.09 3.16 4.48
C ARG A 72 -7.49 3.64 4.14
N LEU A 73 -8.36 2.72 3.76
CA LEU A 73 -9.75 2.99 3.44
C LEU A 73 -10.66 2.12 4.30
N ASP A 74 -11.79 2.67 4.72
CA ASP A 74 -12.78 1.90 5.50
C ASP A 74 -13.38 0.78 4.67
N LYS A 75 -13.51 0.99 3.38
CA LYS A 75 -13.96 -0.03 2.44
C LYS A 75 -13.32 0.20 1.08
N LEU A 76 -13.27 -0.85 0.29
CA LEU A 76 -12.81 -0.78 -1.08
C LEU A 76 -13.82 -1.50 -1.94
N GLU A 77 -14.25 -0.87 -3.02
CA GLU A 77 -15.32 -1.38 -3.87
C GLU A 77 -14.74 -2.05 -5.11
N ASP A 78 -15.34 -3.18 -5.48
CA ASP A 78 -14.99 -3.88 -6.69
C ASP A 78 -15.26 -2.99 -7.91
N GLY A 79 -14.36 -3.01 -8.87
CA GLY A 79 -14.49 -2.29 -10.13
C GLY A 79 -14.06 -0.84 -10.11
N LYS A 80 -13.80 -0.25 -8.95
CA LYS A 80 -13.30 1.12 -8.87
C LYS A 80 -11.79 1.18 -9.02
N THR A 81 -11.31 2.29 -9.58
CA THR A 81 -9.89 2.53 -9.77
C THR A 81 -9.37 3.47 -8.68
N TYR A 82 -8.40 2.98 -7.93
CA TYR A 82 -7.74 3.71 -6.86
C TYR A 82 -6.32 4.03 -7.30
N GLY A 83 -5.86 5.23 -7.05
CA GLY A 83 -4.54 5.54 -7.53
C GLY A 83 -3.93 6.82 -6.96
N ILE A 84 -2.69 7.00 -7.36
CA ILE A 84 -1.90 8.20 -7.09
C ILE A 84 -1.77 8.93 -8.41
N ASP A 85 -2.27 10.16 -8.47
CA ASP A 85 -2.28 10.93 -9.69
C ASP A 85 -0.87 11.07 -10.28
N GLY A 86 -0.74 10.69 -11.54
CA GLY A 86 0.52 10.78 -12.28
C GLY A 86 1.55 9.69 -11.94
N VAL A 87 1.22 8.76 -11.07
CA VAL A 87 2.18 7.75 -10.62
C VAL A 87 1.70 6.33 -10.90
N SER A 88 0.61 5.91 -10.29
CA SER A 88 0.18 4.52 -10.34
C SER A 88 -1.31 4.41 -10.06
N SER A 89 -1.93 3.35 -10.55
CA SER A 89 -3.34 3.08 -10.25
C SER A 89 -3.60 1.58 -10.16
N TYR A 90 -4.69 1.25 -9.49
CA TYR A 90 -5.14 -0.12 -9.30
C TYR A 90 -6.65 -0.17 -9.49
N LYS A 91 -7.10 -0.99 -10.41
CA LYS A 91 -8.54 -1.27 -10.55
C LYS A 91 -8.87 -2.47 -9.67
N SER A 92 -9.74 -2.26 -8.71
CA SER A 92 -10.06 -3.29 -7.73
C SER A 92 -10.84 -4.44 -8.35
N VAL A 93 -10.42 -5.66 -8.03
CA VAL A 93 -11.06 -6.88 -8.49
C VAL A 93 -11.80 -7.59 -7.36
N ARG A 94 -11.90 -6.97 -6.20
CA ARG A 94 -12.68 -7.48 -5.07
C ARG A 94 -13.07 -6.36 -4.13
N ALA A 95 -14.11 -6.59 -3.36
CA ALA A 95 -14.55 -5.66 -2.34
C ALA A 95 -13.90 -6.01 -1.00
N TYR A 96 -13.56 -4.97 -0.23
CA TYR A 96 -13.08 -5.09 1.15
C TYR A 96 -14.00 -4.21 1.99
N GLN A 97 -14.81 -4.80 2.84
CA GLN A 97 -15.80 -4.05 3.59
C GLN A 97 -15.55 -4.13 5.09
N MET A 98 -15.53 -5.32 5.66
CA MET A 98 -15.29 -5.47 7.09
C MET A 98 -13.80 -5.32 7.38
N GLY A 99 -13.47 -4.34 8.22
CA GLY A 99 -12.09 -4.04 8.55
C GLY A 99 -11.37 -3.19 7.52
N GLY A 100 -11.99 -2.90 6.39
CA GLY A 100 -11.45 -2.02 5.37
C GLY A 100 -10.30 -2.64 4.58
N ALA A 101 -9.52 -1.78 3.95
CA ALA A 101 -8.38 -2.17 3.14
C ALA A 101 -7.26 -1.14 3.23
N THR A 102 -6.04 -1.63 3.07
CA THR A 102 -4.86 -0.79 2.94
C THR A 102 -4.25 -1.01 1.55
N LEU A 103 -4.04 0.07 0.82
CA LEU A 103 -3.32 0.05 -0.44
C LEU A 103 -1.92 0.58 -0.22
N LEU A 104 -0.93 -0.17 -0.67
CA LEU A 104 0.45 0.25 -0.68
C LEU A 104 0.87 0.47 -2.12
N PHE A 105 1.37 1.66 -2.43
CA PHE A 105 1.93 1.98 -3.73
C PHE A 105 3.40 2.36 -3.56
N SER A 106 4.26 1.81 -4.40
CA SER A 106 5.65 2.23 -4.49
C SER A 106 6.05 2.25 -5.96
N SER A 107 6.82 3.26 -6.34
CA SER A 107 7.22 3.46 -7.74
C SER A 107 8.48 4.30 -7.78
N PRO A 108 9.34 4.10 -8.79
CA PRO A 108 10.48 5.00 -9.02
C PRO A 108 10.07 6.46 -9.26
N LYS A 109 8.81 6.70 -9.57
CA LYS A 109 8.29 8.06 -9.77
C LYS A 109 8.03 8.79 -8.46
N LEU A 110 7.96 8.07 -7.34
CA LEU A 110 7.75 8.70 -6.04
C LEU A 110 9.05 9.31 -5.54
N LYS A 111 8.93 10.49 -4.94
CA LYS A 111 10.06 11.17 -4.28
C LYS A 111 9.77 11.29 -2.79
N GLU A 112 10.73 10.91 -1.98
CA GLU A 112 10.60 10.97 -0.53
C GLU A 112 10.29 12.38 -0.06
N GLY A 113 9.28 12.51 0.80
CA GLY A 113 8.89 13.80 1.37
C GLY A 113 7.95 14.61 0.50
N LYS A 114 7.65 14.15 -0.72
CA LYS A 114 6.73 14.86 -1.59
C LYS A 114 5.30 14.37 -1.37
N SER A 115 4.34 15.28 -1.44
CA SER A 115 2.92 14.97 -1.32
C SER A 115 2.32 14.64 -2.68
N TYR A 116 1.43 13.67 -2.68
CA TYR A 116 0.75 13.17 -3.88
C TYR A 116 -0.75 13.13 -3.64
N THR A 117 -1.51 13.31 -4.71
CA THR A 117 -2.96 13.28 -4.65
C THR A 117 -3.46 11.87 -4.87
N LEU A 118 -4.30 11.39 -3.94
CA LEU A 118 -4.98 10.11 -4.04
C LEU A 118 -6.35 10.31 -4.67
N SER A 119 -6.71 9.44 -5.61
CA SER A 119 -7.97 9.54 -6.34
C SER A 119 -8.68 8.21 -6.42
N ILE A 120 -10.02 8.29 -6.48
CA ILE A 120 -10.89 7.14 -6.75
C ILE A 120 -11.69 7.47 -7.99
N ASP A 121 -11.57 6.64 -9.04
CA ASP A 121 -12.20 6.86 -10.34
C ASP A 121 -11.95 8.26 -10.88
N GLY A 122 -10.73 8.78 -10.67
CA GLY A 122 -10.34 10.12 -11.11
C GLY A 122 -10.79 11.25 -10.19
N GLU A 123 -11.61 10.98 -9.19
CA GLU A 123 -12.03 11.97 -8.22
C GLU A 123 -11.02 12.11 -7.10
N LYS A 124 -10.50 13.30 -6.91
CA LYS A 124 -9.47 13.57 -5.89
C LYS A 124 -10.06 13.43 -4.49
N LYS A 125 -9.38 12.69 -3.63
CA LYS A 125 -9.85 12.40 -2.27
C LYS A 125 -8.99 13.05 -1.22
N GLU A 126 -7.69 12.87 -1.25
CA GLU A 126 -6.81 13.40 -0.21
C GLU A 126 -5.37 13.44 -0.71
N GLN A 127 -4.53 14.07 0.06
CA GLN A 127 -3.09 14.10 -0.20
C GLN A 127 -2.35 13.30 0.84
N ILE A 128 -1.27 12.68 0.42
CA ILE A 128 -0.45 11.86 1.30
C ILE A 128 1.01 12.04 0.95
N GLU A 129 1.85 12.03 1.97
CA GLU A 129 3.29 12.16 1.79
C GLU A 129 3.91 10.79 1.52
N SER A 130 4.84 10.76 0.57
CA SER A 130 5.59 9.56 0.23
C SER A 130 6.80 9.44 1.15
N LEU A 131 6.93 8.30 1.82
CA LEU A 131 7.98 8.05 2.79
C LEU A 131 8.57 6.66 2.57
N LYS A 132 9.82 6.46 2.97
CA LYS A 132 10.45 5.14 2.88
C LYS A 132 9.82 4.13 3.83
N SER A 133 9.27 4.60 4.95
CA SER A 133 8.56 3.78 5.92
C SER A 133 7.24 4.45 6.29
N PRO A 134 6.26 4.47 5.38
CA PRO A 134 4.98 5.12 5.65
C PRO A 134 4.16 4.28 6.62
N THR A 135 3.50 4.95 7.57
CA THR A 135 2.50 4.28 8.40
C THR A 135 1.17 4.29 7.65
N GLU A 136 0.36 3.27 7.87
CA GLU A 136 -0.84 3.09 7.06
C GLU A 136 -1.93 4.14 7.28
N ASN A 137 -1.87 4.89 8.36
CA ASN A 137 -2.95 5.82 8.68
C ASN A 137 -2.57 7.28 8.53
N VAL A 138 -1.40 7.58 8.01
CA VAL A 138 -0.92 8.96 7.99
C VAL A 138 -1.87 9.88 7.22
N GLY A 139 -2.26 9.48 6.03
CA GLY A 139 -3.17 10.29 5.22
C GLY A 139 -4.53 10.46 5.88
N ASN A 140 -5.09 9.38 6.37
CA ASN A 140 -6.40 9.40 6.99
C ASN A 140 -6.45 10.26 8.23
N MET A 141 -5.39 10.23 9.02
CA MET A 141 -5.35 11.03 10.24
C MET A 141 -5.43 12.51 9.94
N ARG A 142 -4.79 12.96 8.89
CA ARG A 142 -4.88 14.37 8.50
C ARG A 142 -6.24 14.74 7.98
N MET A 143 -6.89 13.84 7.30
CA MET A 143 -8.23 14.08 6.77
C MET A 143 -9.26 14.12 7.87
N GLY A 144 -9.01 13.36 8.89
CA GLY A 144 -9.94 13.33 10.01
C GLY A 144 -10.12 14.65 10.67
N PHE A 145 -9.19 15.57 10.29
CA PHE A 145 -9.31 16.71 10.92
C PHE A 145 -9.29 17.78 10.23
N PRO A 146 -9.35 17.93 9.46
CA PRO A 146 -9.26 19.13 8.97
C PRO A 146 -10.19 19.87 9.50
N PHE A 147 -9.98 19.78 9.79
CA PHE A 147 -10.54 20.26 9.98
C PHE A 147 -10.84 20.72 10.31
#